data_0f5811a3b278da7300e6d1fd416ce7f0
#
_entry.id   0f5811a3b278da7300e6d1fd416ce7f0
#
_cell.length_a   1.000
_cell.length_b   1.000
_cell.length_c   1.000
_cell.angle_alpha   90.00
_cell.angle_beta   90.00
_cell.angle_gamma   90.00
#
_symmetry.space_group_name_H-M   'P 1'
#
loop_
_entity.id
_entity.type
_entity.pdbx_description
1 polymer ?
#
loop_
_entity_poly.entity_id
_entity_poly.type
_entity_poly.pdbx_seq_one_letter_code
_entity_poly.pdbx_strand_id
1 'polypeptide(L)'
;QINNKQTLITRQMKKLILSSLCMLMGLTSMSAQTALQNEILEVAHRTNNYFMTKYSDPTLDTFVKKVRTSNLWTRAVYYEGLMALYEIDPQQRYLAYTDKWADYHKWTARGSVNDTDADNQCCQQTYMDRYVQTGGKKDLSKVKENLDHQMATNRVNYWTWIDAIQMAMPAYAKYAKITGERKYLDYAMNSYKWSRDTL
;
A
#
# COMPACT_ATOMS: atom_id res chain seq x y z
N GLN A 1 -24.50 -7.04 63.89
CA GLN A 1 -23.14 -6.81 63.35
C GLN A 1 -22.61 -7.94 62.46
N ILE A 2 -23.01 -9.20 62.71
CA ILE A 2 -22.53 -10.40 61.96
C ILE A 2 -23.09 -10.38 60.50
N ASN A 3 -24.34 -9.97 60.29
CA ASN A 3 -25.00 -9.96 58.96
C ASN A 3 -24.33 -8.95 57.98
N ASN A 4 -23.87 -7.80 58.48
CA ASN A 4 -23.23 -6.79 57.65
C ASN A 4 -21.84 -7.21 57.15
N LYS A 5 -21.08 -7.96 57.98
CA LYS A 5 -19.78 -8.49 57.55
C LYS A 5 -19.89 -9.59 56.48
N GLN A 6 -20.85 -10.48 56.60
CA GLN A 6 -21.09 -11.52 55.55
C GLN A 6 -21.52 -10.91 54.23
N THR A 7 -22.40 -9.88 54.23
CA THR A 7 -22.81 -9.19 52.99
C THR A 7 -21.65 -8.47 52.32
N LEU A 8 -20.75 -7.87 53.11
CA LEU A 8 -19.57 -7.18 52.58
C LEU A 8 -18.57 -8.14 51.93
N ILE A 9 -18.31 -9.30 52.58
CA ILE A 9 -17.41 -10.34 52.04
C ILE A 9 -17.95 -10.91 50.75
N THR A 10 -19.25 -11.21 50.67
CA THR A 10 -19.89 -11.74 49.46
C THR A 10 -19.84 -10.71 48.31
N ARG A 11 -19.99 -9.42 48.60
CA ARG A 11 -19.89 -8.36 47.62
C ARG A 11 -18.45 -8.16 47.10
N GLN A 12 -17.46 -8.30 47.96
CA GLN A 12 -16.04 -8.25 47.56
C GLN A 12 -15.63 -9.48 46.75
N MET A 13 -16.06 -10.69 47.12
CA MET A 13 -15.83 -11.89 46.35
C MET A 13 -16.45 -11.84 44.96
N LYS A 14 -17.70 -11.34 44.82
CA LYS A 14 -18.33 -11.13 43.52
C LYS A 14 -17.57 -10.15 42.63
N LYS A 15 -17.01 -9.06 43.20
CA LYS A 15 -16.19 -8.11 42.44
C LYS A 15 -14.86 -8.75 41.99
N LEU A 16 -14.20 -9.53 42.84
CA LEU A 16 -12.99 -10.26 42.50
C LEU A 16 -13.23 -11.32 41.40
N ILE A 17 -14.30 -12.07 41.48
CA ILE A 17 -14.68 -13.07 40.45
C ILE A 17 -14.98 -12.37 39.11
N LEU A 18 -15.72 -11.26 39.14
CA LEU A 18 -16.04 -10.50 37.94
C LEU A 18 -14.79 -9.87 37.28
N SER A 19 -13.88 -9.33 38.08
CA SER A 19 -12.62 -8.78 37.57
C SER A 19 -11.69 -9.86 37.00
N SER A 20 -11.61 -11.04 37.65
CA SER A 20 -10.84 -12.18 37.13
C SER A 20 -11.44 -12.72 35.83
N LEU A 21 -12.77 -12.77 35.70
CA LEU A 21 -13.46 -13.23 34.50
C LEU A 21 -13.23 -12.25 33.32
N CYS A 22 -13.27 -10.93 33.57
CA CYS A 22 -12.95 -9.92 32.57
C CYS A 22 -11.48 -9.98 32.13
N MET A 23 -10.56 -10.26 33.06
CA MET A 23 -9.14 -10.41 32.74
C MET A 23 -8.88 -11.69 31.91
N LEU A 24 -9.56 -12.79 32.23
CA LEU A 24 -9.46 -14.03 31.44
C LEU A 24 -10.01 -13.88 30.01
N MET A 25 -11.16 -13.21 29.86
CA MET A 25 -11.75 -12.91 28.54
C MET A 25 -10.87 -11.97 27.71
N GLY A 26 -10.20 -11.00 28.34
CA GLY A 26 -9.23 -10.14 27.67
C GLY A 26 -8.02 -10.90 27.16
N LEU A 27 -7.47 -11.84 27.94
CA LEU A 27 -6.32 -12.66 27.55
C LEU A 27 -6.64 -13.63 26.41
N THR A 28 -7.83 -14.23 26.39
CA THR A 28 -8.24 -15.15 25.32
C THR A 28 -8.49 -14.42 23.99
N SER A 29 -9.06 -13.21 24.02
CA SER A 29 -9.24 -12.41 22.81
C SER A 29 -7.91 -11.91 22.24
N MET A 30 -6.95 -11.51 23.07
CA MET A 30 -5.60 -11.13 22.64
C MET A 30 -4.84 -12.30 22.00
N SER A 31 -4.92 -13.49 22.58
CA SER A 31 -4.26 -14.69 22.03
C SER A 31 -4.84 -15.13 20.69
N ALA A 32 -6.17 -15.08 20.54
CA ALA A 32 -6.84 -15.39 19.27
C ALA A 32 -6.49 -14.37 18.18
N GLN A 33 -6.43 -13.08 18.49
CA GLN A 33 -6.03 -12.04 17.55
C GLN A 33 -4.58 -12.22 17.11
N THR A 34 -3.67 -12.56 18.02
CA THR A 34 -2.26 -12.83 17.70
C THR A 34 -2.12 -14.07 16.81
N ALA A 35 -2.88 -15.14 17.05
CA ALA A 35 -2.87 -16.34 16.22
C ALA A 35 -3.33 -16.04 14.79
N LEU A 36 -4.41 -15.28 14.61
CA LEU A 36 -4.90 -14.86 13.29
C LEU A 36 -3.90 -13.96 12.56
N GLN A 37 -3.26 -13.03 13.27
CA GLN A 37 -2.22 -12.17 12.68
C GLN A 37 -1.03 -12.99 12.18
N ASN A 38 -0.58 -13.99 12.93
CA ASN A 38 0.51 -14.88 12.52
C ASN A 38 0.13 -15.72 11.29
N GLU A 39 -1.09 -16.23 11.24
CA GLU A 39 -1.60 -16.99 10.08
C GLU A 39 -1.65 -16.10 8.82
N ILE A 40 -2.15 -14.88 8.93
CA ILE A 40 -2.18 -13.91 7.82
C ILE A 40 -0.76 -13.61 7.34
N LEU A 41 0.17 -13.37 8.27
CA LEU A 41 1.57 -13.08 7.93
C LEU A 41 2.25 -14.28 7.25
N GLU A 42 1.98 -15.49 7.70
CA GLU A 42 2.49 -16.72 7.06
C GLU A 42 1.98 -16.85 5.61
N VAL A 43 0.69 -16.59 5.36
CA VAL A 43 0.12 -16.61 4.01
C VAL A 43 0.77 -15.51 3.15
N ALA A 44 0.96 -14.32 3.68
CA ALA A 44 1.62 -13.22 2.98
C ALA A 44 3.08 -13.58 2.61
N HIS A 45 3.83 -14.17 3.54
CA HIS A 45 5.20 -14.65 3.29
C HIS A 45 5.25 -15.73 2.20
N ARG A 46 4.36 -16.71 2.27
CA ARG A 46 4.30 -17.80 1.29
C ARG A 46 4.00 -17.27 -0.10
N THR A 47 3.03 -16.37 -0.21
CA THR A 47 2.66 -15.73 -1.47
C THR A 47 3.81 -14.88 -2.02
N ASN A 48 4.43 -14.07 -1.19
CA ASN A 48 5.57 -13.23 -1.56
C ASN A 48 6.79 -14.07 -1.98
N ASN A 49 7.12 -15.13 -1.24
CA ASN A 49 8.22 -16.03 -1.56
C ASN A 49 7.99 -16.72 -2.91
N TYR A 50 6.76 -17.17 -3.18
CA TYR A 50 6.41 -17.72 -4.50
C TYR A 50 6.66 -16.70 -5.61
N PHE A 51 6.20 -15.46 -5.43
CA PHE A 51 6.38 -14.41 -6.44
C PHE A 51 7.87 -14.10 -6.69
N MET A 52 8.64 -13.86 -5.62
CA MET A 52 10.07 -13.55 -5.72
C MET A 52 10.88 -14.71 -6.31
N THR A 53 10.48 -15.96 -6.07
CA THR A 53 11.11 -17.14 -6.69
C THR A 53 10.77 -17.23 -8.17
N LYS A 54 9.51 -17.04 -8.53
CA LYS A 54 9.03 -17.10 -9.93
C LYS A 54 9.61 -15.98 -10.78
N TYR A 55 9.79 -14.80 -10.22
CA TYR A 55 10.34 -13.61 -10.87
C TYR A 55 11.64 -13.20 -10.17
N SER A 56 12.60 -14.12 -10.08
CA SER A 56 13.86 -13.93 -9.34
C SER A 56 14.67 -12.73 -9.82
N ASP A 57 14.56 -12.37 -11.09
CA ASP A 57 15.01 -11.08 -11.61
C ASP A 57 13.80 -10.14 -11.82
N PRO A 58 13.67 -9.08 -11.00
CA PRO A 58 12.54 -8.16 -11.09
C PRO A 58 12.52 -7.31 -12.37
N THR A 59 13.63 -7.23 -13.09
CA THR A 59 13.79 -6.39 -14.28
C THR A 59 13.25 -7.03 -15.54
N LEU A 60 13.15 -8.37 -15.58
CA LEU A 60 12.76 -9.11 -16.77
C LEU A 60 11.27 -8.95 -17.10
N ASP A 61 11.01 -8.74 -18.35
CA ASP A 61 9.67 -8.72 -18.92
C ASP A 61 9.00 -10.10 -18.83
N THR A 62 7.68 -10.13 -18.93
CA THR A 62 6.91 -11.36 -19.03
C THR A 62 6.19 -11.41 -20.36
N PHE A 63 5.98 -12.65 -20.87
CA PHE A 63 5.20 -12.86 -22.07
C PHE A 63 3.85 -13.50 -21.71
N VAL A 64 2.76 -12.74 -21.93
CA VAL A 64 1.39 -13.23 -21.81
C VAL A 64 0.63 -12.71 -23.03
N LYS A 65 0.55 -13.52 -24.10
CA LYS A 65 0.05 -13.13 -25.43
C LYS A 65 0.87 -12.02 -26.12
N LYS A 66 1.44 -11.11 -25.36
CA LYS A 66 2.35 -10.03 -25.77
C LYS A 66 3.39 -9.80 -24.69
N VAL A 67 4.49 -9.13 -25.04
CA VAL A 67 5.49 -8.69 -24.05
C VAL A 67 4.86 -7.69 -23.10
N ARG A 68 5.06 -7.92 -21.80
CA ARG A 68 4.63 -7.03 -20.71
C ARG A 68 5.85 -6.65 -19.91
N THR A 69 6.19 -5.37 -19.95
CA THR A 69 7.31 -4.84 -19.19
C THR A 69 7.03 -4.96 -17.68
N SER A 70 8.11 -5.11 -16.90
CA SER A 70 7.96 -5.39 -15.47
C SER A 70 7.44 -4.22 -14.65
N ASN A 71 7.34 -3.00 -15.21
CA ASN A 71 6.70 -1.83 -14.58
C ASN A 71 5.26 -1.56 -15.07
N LEU A 72 4.69 -2.41 -15.92
CA LEU A 72 3.26 -2.35 -16.23
C LEU A 72 2.45 -2.74 -14.98
N TRP A 73 1.23 -2.20 -14.85
CA TRP A 73 0.34 -2.44 -13.71
C TRP A 73 0.26 -3.91 -13.27
N THR A 74 0.25 -4.86 -14.22
CA THR A 74 0.17 -6.31 -13.93
C THR A 74 1.27 -6.82 -13.00
N ARG A 75 2.37 -6.07 -12.86
CA ARG A 75 3.46 -6.35 -11.93
C ARG A 75 3.66 -5.20 -10.93
N ALA A 76 3.33 -3.97 -11.30
CA ALA A 76 3.48 -2.81 -10.41
C ALA A 76 2.64 -2.95 -9.13
N VAL A 77 1.41 -3.47 -9.21
CA VAL A 77 0.54 -3.72 -8.04
C VAL A 77 1.15 -4.72 -7.03
N TYR A 78 2.02 -5.62 -7.47
CA TYR A 78 2.75 -6.50 -6.55
C TYR A 78 3.66 -5.69 -5.62
N TYR A 79 4.35 -4.69 -6.14
CA TYR A 79 5.27 -3.88 -5.34
C TYR A 79 4.53 -2.99 -4.33
N GLU A 80 3.31 -2.56 -4.62
CA GLU A 80 2.43 -1.91 -3.64
C GLU A 80 2.16 -2.85 -2.45
N GLY A 81 1.79 -4.10 -2.74
CA GLY A 81 1.61 -5.14 -1.73
C GLY A 81 2.90 -5.47 -0.98
N LEU A 82 4.06 -5.47 -1.67
CA LEU A 82 5.36 -5.71 -1.05
C LEU A 82 5.75 -4.58 -0.08
N MET A 83 5.44 -3.33 -0.41
CA MET A 83 5.67 -2.19 0.51
C MET A 83 4.74 -2.26 1.72
N ALA A 84 3.49 -2.66 1.55
CA ALA A 84 2.57 -2.89 2.66
C ALA A 84 3.04 -4.06 3.57
N LEU A 85 3.56 -5.14 2.98
CA LEU A 85 4.17 -6.24 3.74
C LEU A 85 5.41 -5.76 4.51
N TYR A 86 6.24 -4.92 3.90
CA TYR A 86 7.41 -4.36 4.55
C TYR A 86 7.07 -3.53 5.80
N GLU A 87 5.93 -2.85 5.83
CA GLU A 87 5.49 -2.06 7.00
C GLU A 87 5.22 -2.93 8.23
N ILE A 88 4.77 -4.17 8.03
CA ILE A 88 4.43 -5.11 9.12
C ILE A 88 5.53 -6.16 9.38
N ASP A 89 6.38 -6.42 8.39
CA ASP A 89 7.52 -7.35 8.46
C ASP A 89 8.71 -6.78 7.67
N PRO A 90 9.52 -5.89 8.27
CA PRO A 90 10.58 -5.17 7.58
C PRO A 90 11.78 -6.06 7.25
N GLN A 91 11.79 -6.62 6.03
CA GLN A 91 12.90 -7.42 5.51
C GLN A 91 13.68 -6.67 4.44
N GLN A 92 15.01 -6.59 4.59
CA GLN A 92 15.90 -5.87 3.66
C GLN A 92 15.82 -6.38 2.22
N ARG A 93 15.53 -7.68 2.04
CA ARG A 93 15.38 -8.28 0.71
C ARG A 93 14.21 -7.69 -0.09
N TYR A 94 13.13 -7.23 0.57
CA TYR A 94 11.99 -6.59 -0.09
C TYR A 94 12.40 -5.26 -0.71
N LEU A 95 13.16 -4.48 0.05
CA LEU A 95 13.69 -3.19 -0.42
C LEU A 95 14.70 -3.36 -1.54
N ALA A 96 15.64 -4.30 -1.40
CA ALA A 96 16.65 -4.57 -2.43
C ALA A 96 16.01 -5.05 -3.75
N TYR A 97 14.99 -5.89 -3.67
CA TYR A 97 14.25 -6.37 -4.83
C TYR A 97 13.49 -5.22 -5.52
N THR A 98 12.82 -4.37 -4.73
CA THR A 98 12.09 -3.20 -5.24
C THR A 98 13.04 -2.16 -5.84
N ASP A 99 14.15 -1.86 -5.17
CA ASP A 99 15.13 -0.89 -5.67
C ASP A 99 15.77 -1.35 -6.99
N LYS A 100 16.15 -2.63 -7.11
CA LYS A 100 16.64 -3.20 -8.37
C LYS A 100 15.66 -2.99 -9.52
N TRP A 101 14.37 -3.21 -9.27
CA TRP A 101 13.31 -2.98 -10.25
C TRP A 101 13.15 -1.50 -10.60
N ALA A 102 13.06 -0.62 -9.59
CA ALA A 102 12.87 0.80 -9.79
C ALA A 102 14.07 1.46 -10.50
N ASP A 103 15.29 1.09 -10.12
CA ASP A 103 16.53 1.58 -10.76
C ASP A 103 16.61 1.17 -12.23
N TYR A 104 16.22 -0.07 -12.57
CA TYR A 104 16.15 -0.53 -13.95
C TYR A 104 15.19 0.32 -14.78
N HIS A 105 14.04 0.68 -14.23
CA HIS A 105 13.04 1.52 -14.88
C HIS A 105 13.30 3.02 -14.70
N LYS A 106 14.46 3.40 -14.12
CA LYS A 106 14.90 4.79 -13.95
C LYS A 106 13.86 5.66 -13.22
N TRP A 107 13.09 5.06 -12.32
CA TRP A 107 12.07 5.72 -11.49
C TRP A 107 11.02 6.49 -12.33
N THR A 108 10.74 6.04 -13.55
CA THR A 108 9.80 6.68 -14.48
C THR A 108 8.55 5.83 -14.70
N ALA A 109 7.44 6.48 -15.07
CA ALA A 109 6.25 5.81 -15.56
C ALA A 109 6.61 4.89 -16.75
N ARG A 110 5.86 3.82 -16.96
CA ARG A 110 6.05 2.97 -18.13
C ARG A 110 5.83 3.79 -19.41
N GLY A 111 6.67 3.58 -20.41
CA GLY A 111 6.62 4.31 -21.67
C GLY A 111 7.44 5.60 -21.63
N SER A 112 7.02 6.60 -20.89
CA SER A 112 7.78 7.86 -20.74
C SER A 112 7.14 8.77 -19.68
N VAL A 113 7.77 9.89 -19.42
CA VAL A 113 7.19 10.99 -18.61
C VAL A 113 5.97 11.64 -19.26
N ASN A 114 5.75 11.44 -20.54
CA ASN A 114 4.60 11.98 -21.26
C ASN A 114 3.39 11.02 -21.32
N ASP A 115 3.52 9.83 -20.71
CA ASP A 115 2.46 8.83 -20.69
C ASP A 115 1.34 9.26 -19.72
N THR A 116 0.09 9.16 -20.20
CA THR A 116 -1.12 9.54 -19.44
C THR A 116 -2.02 8.34 -19.11
N ASP A 117 -1.58 7.13 -19.47
CA ASP A 117 -2.31 5.90 -19.19
C ASP A 117 -2.11 5.51 -17.72
N ALA A 118 -3.20 5.27 -17.01
CA ALA A 118 -3.20 4.89 -15.60
C ALA A 118 -2.43 3.57 -15.35
N ASP A 119 -2.53 2.60 -16.27
CA ASP A 119 -1.79 1.34 -16.23
C ASP A 119 -0.28 1.56 -16.17
N ASN A 120 0.19 2.58 -16.89
CA ASN A 120 1.59 2.93 -17.00
C ASN A 120 2.08 3.80 -15.83
N GLN A 121 1.17 4.52 -15.19
CA GLN A 121 1.46 5.35 -14.01
C GLN A 121 1.49 4.57 -12.69
N CYS A 122 0.88 3.39 -12.63
CA CYS A 122 0.72 2.57 -11.43
C CYS A 122 2.05 2.37 -10.66
N CYS A 123 3.15 2.12 -11.36
CA CYS A 123 4.47 1.90 -10.75
C CYS A 123 4.98 3.07 -9.91
N GLN A 124 4.51 4.29 -10.18
CA GLN A 124 4.95 5.49 -9.46
C GLN A 124 4.54 5.49 -7.99
N GLN A 125 3.47 4.77 -7.63
CA GLN A 125 3.06 4.62 -6.23
C GLN A 125 4.19 4.03 -5.38
N THR A 126 4.79 2.93 -5.84
CA THR A 126 5.91 2.27 -5.17
C THR A 126 7.16 3.16 -5.13
N TYR A 127 7.43 3.92 -6.18
CA TYR A 127 8.58 4.85 -6.19
C TYR A 127 8.46 5.88 -5.07
N MET A 128 7.26 6.40 -4.83
CA MET A 128 7.01 7.36 -3.76
C MET A 128 7.08 6.71 -2.36
N ASP A 129 6.61 5.47 -2.21
CA ASP A 129 6.78 4.74 -0.95
C ASP A 129 8.27 4.57 -0.61
N ARG A 130 9.09 4.19 -1.61
CA ARG A 130 10.53 4.07 -1.44
C ARG A 130 11.21 5.41 -1.14
N TYR A 131 10.77 6.50 -1.76
CA TYR A 131 11.25 7.84 -1.43
C TYR A 131 11.01 8.17 0.06
N VAL A 132 9.80 7.95 0.55
CA VAL A 132 9.48 8.20 1.97
C VAL A 132 10.30 7.31 2.90
N GLN A 133 10.41 6.01 2.61
CA GLN A 133 11.17 5.05 3.42
C GLN A 133 12.67 5.36 3.47
N THR A 134 13.21 6.01 2.44
CA THR A 134 14.63 6.43 2.41
C THR A 134 14.88 7.82 2.95
N GLY A 135 13.87 8.49 3.51
CA GLY A 135 13.99 9.86 4.00
C GLY A 135 14.30 10.87 2.88
N GLY A 136 13.74 10.67 1.70
CA GLY A 136 13.89 11.59 0.57
C GLY A 136 15.15 11.38 -0.29
N LYS A 137 15.86 10.25 -0.14
CA LYS A 137 17.14 10.00 -0.86
C LYS A 137 16.97 9.48 -2.30
N LYS A 138 15.73 9.17 -2.72
CA LYS A 138 15.45 8.71 -4.09
C LYS A 138 15.04 9.91 -4.97
N ASP A 139 15.33 9.83 -6.26
CA ASP A 139 14.96 10.90 -7.20
C ASP A 139 13.52 10.69 -7.72
N LEU A 140 12.64 11.64 -7.44
CA LEU A 140 11.26 11.66 -7.94
C LEU A 140 11.06 12.65 -9.11
N SER A 141 12.14 13.18 -9.71
CA SER A 141 12.02 14.16 -10.79
C SER A 141 11.17 13.65 -11.96
N LYS A 142 11.31 12.36 -12.32
CA LYS A 142 10.54 11.73 -13.39
C LYS A 142 9.08 11.50 -13.03
N VAL A 143 8.79 11.21 -11.77
CA VAL A 143 7.42 11.15 -11.25
C VAL A 143 6.78 12.53 -11.36
N LYS A 144 7.47 13.58 -10.87
CA LYS A 144 6.99 14.96 -10.97
C LYS A 144 6.70 15.35 -12.42
N GLU A 145 7.66 15.11 -13.32
CA GLU A 145 7.56 15.44 -14.73
C GLU A 145 6.34 14.77 -15.37
N ASN A 146 6.08 13.50 -15.06
CA ASN A 146 4.91 12.78 -15.58
C ASN A 146 3.58 13.34 -15.03
N LEU A 147 3.48 13.56 -13.72
CA LEU A 147 2.25 14.10 -13.13
C LEU A 147 1.97 15.52 -13.63
N ASP A 148 2.99 16.38 -13.71
CA ASP A 148 2.88 17.73 -14.22
C ASP A 148 2.50 17.74 -15.71
N HIS A 149 3.06 16.84 -16.53
CA HIS A 149 2.70 16.71 -17.94
C HIS A 149 1.20 16.44 -18.12
N GLN A 150 0.66 15.46 -17.40
CA GLN A 150 -0.77 15.16 -17.51
C GLN A 150 -1.65 16.32 -17.03
N MET A 151 -1.28 16.98 -15.93
CA MET A 151 -2.00 18.14 -15.40
C MET A 151 -1.97 19.32 -16.40
N ALA A 152 -0.86 19.54 -17.09
CA ALA A 152 -0.69 20.63 -18.07
C ALA A 152 -1.62 20.50 -19.29
N THR A 153 -2.17 19.32 -19.55
CA THR A 153 -3.17 19.11 -20.62
C THR A 153 -4.52 19.75 -20.31
N ASN A 154 -4.77 20.14 -19.06
CA ASN A 154 -6.06 20.62 -18.54
C ASN A 154 -7.23 19.62 -18.72
N ARG A 155 -6.95 18.35 -18.96
CA ARG A 155 -7.94 17.30 -19.14
C ARG A 155 -8.03 16.46 -17.87
N VAL A 156 -9.26 16.04 -17.53
CA VAL A 156 -9.55 15.19 -16.35
C VAL A 156 -10.12 13.82 -16.75
N ASN A 157 -10.28 13.55 -18.03
CA ASN A 157 -10.95 12.38 -18.59
C ASN A 157 -9.98 11.28 -19.06
N TYR A 158 -8.84 11.12 -18.39
CA TYR A 158 -7.89 10.05 -18.68
C TYR A 158 -8.27 8.72 -18.04
N TRP A 159 -8.99 8.75 -16.93
CA TRP A 159 -9.37 7.55 -16.17
C TRP A 159 -10.71 6.99 -16.67
N THR A 160 -10.65 6.40 -17.86
CA THR A 160 -11.81 5.89 -18.61
C THR A 160 -12.21 4.46 -18.20
N TRP A 161 -11.50 3.87 -17.26
CA TRP A 161 -11.78 2.58 -16.62
C TRP A 161 -11.81 2.76 -15.11
N ILE A 162 -12.66 1.99 -14.43
CA ILE A 162 -12.83 2.13 -12.98
C ILE A 162 -11.54 1.81 -12.18
N ASP A 163 -10.72 0.90 -12.67
CA ASP A 163 -9.44 0.51 -12.07
C ASP A 163 -8.36 1.59 -12.20
N ALA A 164 -8.49 2.54 -13.12
CA ALA A 164 -7.61 3.70 -13.21
C ALA A 164 -7.59 4.52 -11.91
N ILE A 165 -8.70 4.50 -11.13
CA ILE A 165 -8.78 5.14 -9.81
C ILE A 165 -7.76 4.51 -8.86
N GLN A 166 -7.63 3.18 -8.84
CA GLN A 166 -6.62 2.51 -8.02
C GLN A 166 -5.21 2.71 -8.58
N MET A 167 -5.04 2.72 -9.90
CA MET A 167 -3.72 2.73 -10.53
C MET A 167 -3.05 4.12 -10.52
N ALA A 168 -3.79 5.18 -10.82
CA ALA A 168 -3.22 6.52 -10.98
C ALA A 168 -3.53 7.48 -9.81
N MET A 169 -4.75 7.49 -9.28
CA MET A 169 -5.13 8.48 -8.26
C MET A 169 -4.20 8.47 -7.02
N PRO A 170 -3.77 7.31 -6.47
CA PRO A 170 -2.87 7.30 -5.32
C PRO A 170 -1.51 7.94 -5.62
N ALA A 171 -1.03 7.91 -6.87
CA ALA A 171 0.22 8.58 -7.23
C ALA A 171 0.12 10.09 -7.02
N TYR A 172 -0.96 10.72 -7.46
CA TYR A 172 -1.19 12.15 -7.20
C TYR A 172 -1.35 12.45 -5.71
N ALA A 173 -2.11 11.63 -4.97
CA ALA A 173 -2.34 11.83 -3.55
C ALA A 173 -1.03 11.69 -2.74
N LYS A 174 -0.22 10.67 -3.02
CA LYS A 174 1.09 10.48 -2.40
C LYS A 174 2.04 11.63 -2.71
N TYR A 175 2.06 12.10 -3.97
CA TYR A 175 2.92 13.21 -4.35
C TYR A 175 2.50 14.52 -3.68
N ALA A 176 1.20 14.80 -3.60
CA ALA A 176 0.67 15.93 -2.84
C ALA A 176 1.09 15.89 -1.37
N LYS A 177 1.03 14.70 -0.75
CA LYS A 177 1.47 14.50 0.65
C LYS A 177 2.97 14.73 0.84
N ILE A 178 3.79 14.30 -0.12
CA ILE A 178 5.26 14.45 -0.06
C ILE A 178 5.67 15.92 -0.22
N THR A 179 5.03 16.64 -1.14
CA THR A 179 5.44 18.01 -1.49
C THR A 179 4.68 19.10 -0.74
N GLY A 180 3.51 18.79 -0.19
CA GLY A 180 2.57 19.78 0.35
C GLY A 180 1.80 20.55 -0.73
N GLU A 181 2.00 20.26 -2.01
CA GLU A 181 1.36 20.94 -3.12
C GLU A 181 -0.05 20.41 -3.39
N ARG A 182 -1.06 21.13 -2.94
CA ARG A 182 -2.47 20.77 -3.05
C ARG A 182 -2.96 20.54 -4.48
N LYS A 183 -2.34 21.18 -5.48
CA LYS A 183 -2.73 21.09 -6.91
C LYS A 183 -2.85 19.64 -7.41
N TYR A 184 -1.97 18.73 -6.93
CA TYR A 184 -2.01 17.31 -7.31
C TYR A 184 -3.25 16.61 -6.74
N LEU A 185 -3.62 16.91 -5.51
CA LEU A 185 -4.84 16.36 -4.91
C LEU A 185 -6.10 16.91 -5.59
N ASP A 186 -6.12 18.21 -5.89
CA ASP A 186 -7.24 18.85 -6.59
C ASP A 186 -7.44 18.25 -7.99
N TYR A 187 -6.34 17.99 -8.72
CA TYR A 187 -6.39 17.30 -10.01
C TYR A 187 -6.96 15.87 -9.87
N ALA A 188 -6.44 15.09 -8.92
CA ALA A 188 -6.91 13.73 -8.65
C ALA A 188 -8.41 13.71 -8.33
N MET A 189 -8.88 14.62 -7.50
CA MET A 189 -10.29 14.75 -7.14
C MET A 189 -11.18 15.11 -8.32
N ASN A 190 -10.71 15.98 -9.22
CA ASN A 190 -11.47 16.34 -10.43
C ASN A 190 -11.54 15.17 -11.41
N SER A 191 -10.44 14.44 -11.62
CA SER A 191 -10.40 13.22 -12.43
C SER A 191 -11.30 12.11 -11.84
N TYR A 192 -11.27 11.94 -10.52
CA TYR A 192 -12.16 11.00 -9.82
C TYR A 192 -13.63 11.34 -10.01
N LYS A 193 -13.99 12.62 -9.84
CA LYS A 193 -15.38 13.07 -10.04
C LYS A 193 -15.84 12.78 -11.47
N TRP A 194 -14.99 13.08 -12.46
CA TRP A 194 -15.32 12.78 -13.84
C TRP A 194 -15.55 11.25 -14.03
N SER A 195 -14.66 10.38 -13.55
CA SER A 195 -14.82 8.92 -13.67
C SER A 195 -16.10 8.44 -12.99
N ARG A 196 -16.36 8.88 -11.74
CA ARG A 196 -17.56 8.52 -10.98
C ARG A 196 -18.86 8.90 -11.71
N ASP A 197 -18.87 10.07 -12.36
CA ASP A 197 -20.09 10.61 -13.00
C ASP A 197 -20.28 10.08 -14.43
N THR A 198 -19.26 9.42 -15.01
CA THR A 198 -19.24 8.97 -16.41
C THR A 198 -19.29 7.44 -16.55
N LEU A 199 -18.69 6.70 -15.62
CA LEU A 199 -18.59 5.22 -15.62
C LEU A 199 -19.68 4.59 -14.73
#